data_b8936d3a7cee1b68b6c1ada63bdf482b
#
_entry.id   b8936d3a7cee1b68b6c1ada63bdf482b
#
_cell.length_a   1.000
_cell.length_b   1.000
_cell.length_c   1.000
_cell.angle_alpha   90.00
_cell.angle_beta   90.00
_cell.angle_gamma   90.00
#
_symmetry.space_group_name_H-M   'P 1'
#
loop_
_entity.id
_entity.type
_entity.pdbx_description
1 polymer ?
#
loop_
_entity_poly.entity_id
_entity_poly.type
_entity_poly.pdbx_seq_one_letter_code
_entity_poly.pdbx_strand_id
1 'polypeptide(L)'
;MANTWALDDRAQLHKDANALLTQNLTSGERVMAIIRGTFDSALIATDRHAFVFKRAFVFKKRFFAGAAFGKKLAAYDYRDLTGVQLETGVTSGVVSLQGPGIASEDLSYWSSGKGDPKKAPHALALASAHFEQARAGVARLRELIAAVPDVTEQLRTLGELRDARFLTEAEFNSKKAELLART
;
A
#
# COMPACT_ATOMS: atom_id res chain seq x y z
N MET A 1 -19.07 5.36 22.86
CA MET A 1 -18.63 3.96 22.61
C MET A 1 -17.76 4.00 21.38
N ALA A 2 -16.44 3.81 21.53
CA ALA A 2 -15.53 3.75 20.39
C ALA A 2 -15.84 2.46 19.61
N ASN A 3 -16.28 2.62 18.37
CA ASN A 3 -16.46 1.50 17.46
C ASN A 3 -15.06 0.96 17.16
N THR A 4 -14.68 -0.12 17.82
CA THR A 4 -13.43 -0.84 17.56
C THR A 4 -13.57 -1.58 16.24
N TRP A 5 -13.36 -0.86 15.14
CA TRP A 5 -13.25 -1.49 13.83
C TRP A 5 -12.00 -2.36 13.87
N ALA A 6 -12.15 -3.66 13.70
CA ALA A 6 -11.02 -4.52 13.44
C ALA A 6 -10.38 -4.04 12.13
N LEU A 7 -9.16 -3.49 12.18
CA LEU A 7 -8.48 -2.90 11.02
C LEU A 7 -8.25 -3.92 9.90
N ASP A 8 -8.20 -5.19 10.24
CA ASP A 8 -7.94 -6.33 9.35
C ASP A 8 -9.20 -7.05 8.87
N ASP A 9 -10.39 -6.54 9.22
CA ASP A 9 -11.66 -7.18 8.87
C ASP A 9 -11.95 -7.10 7.36
N ARG A 10 -11.69 -8.20 6.66
CA ARG A 10 -11.93 -8.36 5.21
C ARG A 10 -13.41 -8.30 4.82
N ALA A 11 -14.35 -8.46 5.75
CA ALA A 11 -15.77 -8.26 5.49
C ALA A 11 -16.11 -6.82 5.10
N GLN A 12 -15.23 -5.87 5.41
CA GLN A 12 -15.35 -4.47 5.00
C GLN A 12 -15.01 -4.23 3.52
N LEU A 13 -14.34 -5.17 2.86
CA LEU A 13 -13.98 -5.04 1.46
C LEU A 13 -15.16 -5.34 0.54
N HIS A 14 -15.25 -4.56 -0.55
CA HIS A 14 -16.12 -4.95 -1.64
C HIS A 14 -15.72 -6.35 -2.16
N LYS A 15 -16.71 -7.16 -2.58
CA LYS A 15 -16.50 -8.54 -3.06
C LYS A 15 -15.40 -8.67 -4.11
N ASP A 16 -15.32 -7.71 -5.04
CA ASP A 16 -14.31 -7.68 -6.09
C ASP A 16 -12.90 -7.42 -5.56
N ALA A 17 -12.78 -6.52 -4.56
CA ALA A 17 -11.51 -6.24 -3.90
C ALA A 17 -11.01 -7.48 -3.16
N ASN A 18 -11.91 -8.16 -2.43
CA ASN A 18 -11.58 -9.37 -1.68
C ASN A 18 -11.18 -10.53 -2.61
N ALA A 19 -11.85 -10.70 -3.75
CA ALA A 19 -11.53 -11.73 -4.74
C ALA A 19 -10.14 -11.48 -5.37
N LEU A 20 -9.86 -10.25 -5.82
CA LEU A 20 -8.55 -9.89 -6.38
C LEU A 20 -7.44 -9.97 -5.33
N LEU A 21 -7.70 -9.53 -4.11
CA LEU A 21 -6.73 -9.65 -3.01
C LEU A 21 -6.37 -11.12 -2.78
N THR A 22 -7.37 -12.00 -2.67
CA THR A 22 -7.15 -13.44 -2.44
C THR A 22 -6.32 -14.11 -3.54
N GLN A 23 -6.47 -13.67 -4.79
CA GLN A 23 -5.67 -14.17 -5.92
C GLN A 23 -4.23 -13.68 -5.92
N ASN A 24 -3.95 -12.57 -5.24
CA ASN A 24 -2.63 -11.93 -5.24
C ASN A 24 -1.87 -12.08 -3.91
N LEU A 25 -2.51 -12.56 -2.85
CA LEU A 25 -1.84 -12.86 -1.59
C LEU A 25 -0.88 -14.04 -1.77
N THR A 26 0.33 -13.91 -1.26
CA THR A 26 1.28 -15.01 -1.17
C THR A 26 0.90 -15.96 -0.01
N SER A 27 1.40 -17.19 -0.06
CA SER A 27 1.13 -18.18 1.00
C SER A 27 1.57 -17.66 2.37
N GLY A 28 0.64 -17.68 3.33
CA GLY A 28 0.87 -17.21 4.70
C GLY A 28 0.80 -15.69 4.88
N GLU A 29 0.57 -14.90 3.82
CA GLU A 29 0.44 -13.45 3.90
C GLU A 29 -0.88 -13.05 4.57
N ARG A 30 -0.82 -12.13 5.53
CA ARG A 30 -1.95 -11.73 6.37
C ARG A 30 -2.28 -10.27 6.18
N VAL A 31 -3.58 -9.97 6.14
CA VAL A 31 -4.07 -8.59 6.15
C VAL A 31 -3.87 -8.00 7.54
N MET A 32 -3.26 -6.83 7.61
CA MET A 32 -2.93 -6.11 8.85
C MET A 32 -3.76 -4.84 9.02
N ALA A 33 -4.17 -4.21 7.93
CA ALA A 33 -5.04 -3.04 7.96
C ALA A 33 -5.77 -2.85 6.63
N ILE A 34 -6.98 -2.29 6.70
CA ILE A 34 -7.80 -1.91 5.56
C ILE A 34 -8.22 -0.46 5.74
N ILE A 35 -7.98 0.37 4.73
CA ILE A 35 -8.46 1.75 4.65
C ILE A 35 -9.47 1.80 3.51
N ARG A 36 -10.71 2.13 3.83
CA ARG A 36 -11.78 2.27 2.84
C ARG A 36 -11.74 3.64 2.19
N GLY A 37 -11.81 3.63 0.87
CA GLY A 37 -11.91 4.84 0.06
C GLY A 37 -13.32 5.08 -0.49
N THR A 38 -13.43 6.09 -1.33
CA THR A 38 -14.65 6.35 -2.12
C THR A 38 -14.79 5.34 -3.26
N PHE A 39 -16.03 5.13 -3.74
CA PHE A 39 -16.34 4.28 -4.89
C PHE A 39 -15.85 2.82 -4.75
N ASP A 40 -16.07 2.21 -3.58
CA ASP A 40 -15.65 0.85 -3.27
C ASP A 40 -14.13 0.59 -3.43
N SER A 41 -13.32 1.64 -3.44
CA SER A 41 -11.86 1.53 -3.45
C SER A 41 -11.32 1.27 -2.04
N ALA A 42 -10.14 0.66 -1.95
CA ALA A 42 -9.49 0.37 -0.69
C ALA A 42 -7.97 0.37 -0.82
N LEU A 43 -7.28 0.76 0.26
CA LEU A 43 -5.88 0.46 0.48
C LEU A 43 -5.80 -0.62 1.54
N ILE A 44 -5.10 -1.70 1.23
CA ILE A 44 -5.02 -2.90 2.05
C ILE A 44 -3.55 -3.12 2.38
N ALA A 45 -3.20 -3.06 3.65
CA ALA A 45 -1.87 -3.37 4.13
C ALA A 45 -1.84 -4.82 4.61
N THR A 46 -0.87 -5.58 4.13
CA THR A 46 -0.57 -6.92 4.62
C THR A 46 0.72 -6.90 5.45
N ASP A 47 1.19 -8.04 5.90
CA ASP A 47 2.50 -8.15 6.56
C ASP A 47 3.68 -8.09 5.56
N ARG A 48 3.42 -7.98 4.24
CA ARG A 48 4.45 -7.96 3.18
C ARG A 48 4.28 -6.84 2.17
N HIS A 49 3.05 -6.49 1.80
CA HIS A 49 2.74 -5.56 0.70
C HIS A 49 1.65 -4.58 1.07
N ALA A 50 1.64 -3.45 0.39
CA ALA A 50 0.49 -2.56 0.31
C ALA A 50 -0.24 -2.75 -1.02
N PHE A 51 -1.54 -2.99 -0.98
CA PHE A 51 -2.39 -3.12 -2.17
C PHE A 51 -3.34 -1.94 -2.27
N VAL A 52 -3.43 -1.34 -3.46
CA VAL A 52 -4.44 -0.32 -3.75
C VAL A 52 -5.44 -0.89 -4.74
N PHE A 53 -6.65 -1.14 -4.26
CA PHE A 53 -7.78 -1.55 -5.09
C PHE A 53 -8.57 -0.34 -5.56
N LYS A 54 -8.84 -0.28 -6.85
CA LYS A 54 -9.71 0.74 -7.45
C LYS A 54 -10.76 0.12 -8.33
N ARG A 55 -11.97 0.63 -8.17
CA ARG A 55 -13.08 0.36 -9.07
C ARG A 55 -13.26 1.59 -9.96
N ALA A 56 -12.92 1.48 -11.23
CA ALA A 56 -13.02 2.57 -12.17
C ALA A 56 -14.34 2.51 -12.93
N PHE A 57 -15.09 3.62 -12.98
CA PHE A 57 -16.16 3.82 -13.94
C PHE A 57 -15.54 4.18 -15.28
N VAL A 58 -15.63 3.28 -16.26
CA VAL A 58 -15.25 3.60 -17.63
C VAL A 58 -16.49 4.02 -18.41
N PHE A 59 -16.72 5.32 -18.52
CA PHE A 59 -17.67 5.82 -19.50
C PHE A 59 -17.04 5.70 -20.91
N LYS A 60 -17.39 4.65 -21.64
CA LYS A 60 -17.12 4.64 -23.09
C LYS A 60 -18.04 5.68 -23.74
N LYS A 61 -17.46 6.81 -24.13
CA LYS A 61 -18.10 7.75 -25.07
C LYS A 61 -18.20 7.08 -26.45
N ARG A 62 -19.10 6.15 -26.62
CA ARG A 62 -19.67 5.76 -27.90
C ARG A 62 -20.91 4.91 -27.68
N PHE A 63 -21.93 5.23 -28.40
CA PHE A 63 -23.21 4.56 -28.53
C PHE A 63 -23.08 3.02 -28.41
N PHE A 64 -23.99 2.43 -27.62
CA PHE A 64 -24.21 1.02 -27.34
C PHE A 64 -23.37 0.40 -26.22
N ALA A 65 -24.17 -0.11 -25.28
CA ALA A 65 -23.81 -1.07 -24.26
C ALA A 65 -23.08 -0.59 -23.00
N GLY A 66 -23.80 -0.54 -21.91
CA GLY A 66 -23.40 -0.91 -20.57
C GLY A 66 -22.15 -0.21 -20.00
N ALA A 67 -22.29 0.37 -18.82
CA ALA A 67 -21.16 0.81 -18.03
C ALA A 67 -20.23 -0.40 -17.73
N ALA A 68 -19.05 -0.43 -18.35
CA ALA A 68 -18.04 -1.42 -18.04
C ALA A 68 -17.24 -0.94 -16.81
N PHE A 69 -17.31 -1.67 -15.70
CA PHE A 69 -16.53 -1.42 -14.51
C PHE A 69 -15.14 -2.03 -14.69
N GLY A 70 -14.11 -1.18 -14.80
CA GLY A 70 -12.73 -1.62 -14.73
C GLY A 70 -12.35 -1.87 -13.26
N LYS A 71 -11.64 -2.96 -12.98
CA LYS A 71 -11.08 -3.28 -11.66
C LYS A 71 -9.57 -3.23 -11.78
N LYS A 72 -8.90 -2.57 -10.85
CA LYS A 72 -7.44 -2.51 -10.80
C LYS A 72 -6.98 -2.79 -9.38
N LEU A 73 -5.98 -3.65 -9.25
CA LEU A 73 -5.22 -3.87 -8.02
C LEU A 73 -3.77 -3.55 -8.33
N ALA A 74 -3.19 -2.61 -7.61
CA ALA A 74 -1.78 -2.31 -7.64
C ALA A 74 -1.14 -2.83 -6.34
N ALA A 75 -0.03 -3.54 -6.44
CA ALA A 75 0.74 -4.04 -5.32
C ALA A 75 2.04 -3.25 -5.19
N TYR A 76 2.43 -2.94 -3.96
CA TYR A 76 3.65 -2.22 -3.61
C TYR A 76 4.38 -3.00 -2.52
N ASP A 77 5.63 -3.36 -2.77
CA ASP A 77 6.50 -3.91 -1.73
C ASP A 77 6.88 -2.79 -0.76
N TYR A 78 6.94 -3.08 0.53
CA TYR A 78 7.32 -2.06 1.52
C TYR A 78 8.74 -1.55 1.35
N ARG A 79 9.63 -2.33 0.73
CA ARG A 79 10.99 -1.91 0.38
C ARG A 79 11.03 -0.77 -0.63
N ASP A 80 10.01 -0.67 -1.48
CA ASP A 80 9.88 0.37 -2.49
C ASP A 80 9.14 1.60 -1.96
N LEU A 81 8.70 1.58 -0.70
CA LEU A 81 7.98 2.67 -0.07
C LEU A 81 8.86 3.44 0.91
N THR A 82 8.89 4.74 0.76
CA THR A 82 9.53 5.66 1.73
C THR A 82 8.55 6.19 2.77
N GLY A 83 7.24 6.03 2.53
CA GLY A 83 6.22 6.50 3.46
C GLY A 83 4.80 6.43 2.94
N VAL A 84 3.90 6.93 3.78
CA VAL A 84 2.49 7.12 3.46
C VAL A 84 2.03 8.46 4.00
N GLN A 85 1.35 9.23 3.16
CA GLN A 85 0.78 10.53 3.48
C GLN A 85 -0.73 10.43 3.59
N LEU A 86 -1.29 11.14 4.58
CA LEU A 86 -2.72 11.33 4.74
C LEU A 86 -3.01 12.82 4.78
N GLU A 87 -3.79 13.28 3.83
CA GLU A 87 -4.34 14.64 3.79
C GLU A 87 -5.84 14.58 4.03
N THR A 88 -6.33 15.40 4.95
CA THR A 88 -7.76 15.48 5.27
C THR A 88 -8.22 16.93 5.17
N GLY A 89 -9.23 17.17 4.35
CA GLY A 89 -10.00 18.40 4.33
C GLY A 89 -11.26 18.29 5.20
N VAL A 90 -12.25 19.13 4.95
CA VAL A 90 -13.51 19.13 5.71
C VAL A 90 -14.37 17.91 5.37
N THR A 91 -14.55 17.61 4.09
CA THR A 91 -15.46 16.57 3.60
C THR A 91 -14.77 15.43 2.87
N SER A 92 -13.53 15.64 2.46
CA SER A 92 -12.76 14.71 1.63
C SER A 92 -11.29 14.71 2.01
N GLY A 93 -10.60 13.62 1.71
CA GLY A 93 -9.18 13.47 1.95
C GLY A 93 -8.53 12.53 0.94
N VAL A 94 -7.23 12.38 1.07
CA VAL A 94 -6.41 11.52 0.21
C VAL A 94 -5.39 10.78 1.08
N VAL A 95 -5.27 9.48 0.87
CA VAL A 95 -4.10 8.70 1.30
C VAL A 95 -3.26 8.40 0.08
N SER A 96 -1.96 8.64 0.15
CA SER A 96 -1.02 8.32 -0.92
C SER A 96 0.21 7.59 -0.40
N LEU A 97 0.64 6.58 -1.16
CA LEU A 97 1.92 5.90 -0.94
C LEU A 97 3.03 6.73 -1.57
N GLN A 98 4.19 6.76 -0.92
CA GLN A 98 5.37 7.49 -1.38
C GLN A 98 6.54 6.53 -1.54
N GLY A 99 7.34 6.75 -2.59
CA GLY A 99 8.52 5.91 -2.86
C GLY A 99 9.24 6.31 -4.15
N PRO A 100 10.45 5.79 -4.40
CA PRO A 100 11.15 5.97 -5.65
C PRO A 100 10.30 5.49 -6.82
N GLY A 101 10.12 6.32 -7.87
CA GLY A 101 9.28 5.99 -9.03
C GLY A 101 7.77 6.14 -8.81
N ILE A 102 7.32 6.45 -7.60
CA ILE A 102 5.94 6.87 -7.34
C ILE A 102 5.93 8.40 -7.52
N ALA A 103 5.18 8.88 -8.52
CA ALA A 103 5.11 10.31 -8.80
C ALA A 103 4.57 11.05 -7.57
N SER A 104 5.37 11.95 -7.00
CA SER A 104 4.94 12.90 -5.98
C SER A 104 4.16 14.03 -6.65
N GLU A 105 2.96 13.74 -7.14
CA GLU A 105 2.06 14.78 -7.64
C GLU A 105 1.23 15.30 -6.47
N ASP A 106 0.98 16.61 -6.45
CA ASP A 106 0.00 17.20 -5.54
C ASP A 106 -1.39 16.65 -5.87
N LEU A 107 -1.80 15.65 -5.10
CA LEU A 107 -3.06 14.96 -5.29
C LEU A 107 -4.17 15.74 -4.59
N SER A 108 -5.11 16.27 -5.36
CA SER A 108 -6.30 16.94 -4.81
C SER A 108 -7.55 16.15 -5.11
N TYR A 109 -8.40 15.96 -4.10
CA TYR A 109 -9.70 15.29 -4.25
C TYR A 109 -10.56 15.90 -5.37
N TRP A 110 -10.47 17.20 -5.56
CA TRP A 110 -11.26 17.97 -6.52
C TRP A 110 -10.61 18.07 -7.92
N SER A 111 -9.39 17.59 -8.06
CA SER A 111 -8.71 17.56 -9.36
C SER A 111 -9.36 16.52 -10.28
N SER A 112 -9.54 16.87 -11.53
CA SER A 112 -9.95 15.97 -12.61
C SER A 112 -8.83 15.68 -13.61
N GLY A 113 -7.64 16.22 -13.37
CA GLY A 113 -6.44 16.09 -14.20
C GLY A 113 -5.47 14.99 -13.75
N LYS A 114 -4.18 15.25 -13.92
CA LYS A 114 -3.08 14.33 -13.49
C LYS A 114 -3.03 14.12 -11.99
N GLY A 115 -3.30 15.15 -11.20
CA GLY A 115 -3.34 15.08 -9.73
C GLY A 115 -4.64 14.50 -9.15
N ASP A 116 -5.45 13.76 -9.93
CA ASP A 116 -6.69 13.15 -9.45
C ASP A 116 -6.40 11.84 -8.69
N PRO A 117 -6.61 11.79 -7.36
CA PRO A 117 -6.35 10.59 -6.56
C PRO A 117 -7.22 9.40 -6.96
N LYS A 118 -8.33 9.62 -7.68
CA LYS A 118 -9.17 8.54 -8.20
C LYS A 118 -8.50 7.81 -9.34
N LYS A 119 -7.57 8.46 -10.07
CA LYS A 119 -6.83 7.89 -11.20
C LYS A 119 -5.43 7.41 -10.81
N ALA A 120 -4.79 8.07 -9.85
CA ALA A 120 -3.44 7.73 -9.41
C ALA A 120 -3.39 6.33 -8.77
N PRO A 121 -2.59 5.38 -9.27
CA PRO A 121 -2.61 3.98 -8.80
C PRO A 121 -2.15 3.82 -7.35
N HIS A 122 -1.35 4.74 -6.84
CA HIS A 122 -0.75 4.76 -5.51
C HIS A 122 -1.56 5.56 -4.47
N ALA A 123 -2.70 6.13 -4.85
CA ALA A 123 -3.48 7.00 -3.97
C ALA A 123 -4.92 6.50 -3.80
N LEU A 124 -5.54 6.88 -2.68
CA LEU A 124 -6.90 6.54 -2.32
C LEU A 124 -7.66 7.82 -1.93
N ALA A 125 -8.76 8.11 -2.60
CA ALA A 125 -9.65 9.20 -2.22
C ALA A 125 -10.55 8.75 -1.06
N LEU A 126 -10.71 9.61 -0.05
CA LEU A 126 -11.45 9.35 1.18
C LEU A 126 -12.68 10.27 1.30
N ALA A 127 -13.75 9.75 1.87
CA ALA A 127 -14.82 10.56 2.44
C ALA A 127 -14.58 10.79 3.94
N SER A 128 -15.11 11.87 4.51
CA SER A 128 -14.93 12.21 5.93
C SER A 128 -15.33 11.09 6.89
N ALA A 129 -16.35 10.31 6.54
CA ALA A 129 -16.80 9.15 7.33
C ALA A 129 -15.72 8.07 7.54
N HIS A 130 -14.65 8.08 6.73
CA HIS A 130 -13.56 7.11 6.80
C HIS A 130 -12.28 7.67 7.42
N PHE A 131 -12.25 8.93 7.88
CA PHE A 131 -11.02 9.58 8.35
C PHE A 131 -10.42 8.89 9.58
N GLU A 132 -11.22 8.49 10.56
CA GLU A 132 -10.71 7.80 11.75
C GLU A 132 -10.10 6.44 11.40
N GLN A 133 -10.79 5.67 10.57
CA GLN A 133 -10.24 4.41 10.06
C GLN A 133 -8.95 4.64 9.25
N ALA A 134 -8.92 5.68 8.43
CA ALA A 134 -7.74 6.02 7.63
C ALA A 134 -6.55 6.41 8.51
N ARG A 135 -6.75 7.19 9.58
CA ARG A 135 -5.69 7.53 10.53
C ARG A 135 -5.09 6.30 11.18
N ALA A 136 -5.93 5.41 11.69
CA ALA A 136 -5.49 4.16 12.31
C ALA A 136 -4.77 3.24 11.29
N GLY A 137 -5.33 3.09 10.09
CA GLY A 137 -4.74 2.29 9.02
C GLY A 137 -3.40 2.85 8.52
N VAL A 138 -3.28 4.17 8.38
CA VAL A 138 -2.02 4.85 8.01
C VAL A 138 -0.97 4.70 9.11
N ALA A 139 -1.34 4.81 10.37
CA ALA A 139 -0.41 4.55 11.48
C ALA A 139 0.15 3.13 11.40
N ARG A 140 -0.73 2.14 11.20
CA ARG A 140 -0.32 0.75 11.03
C ARG A 140 0.57 0.53 9.81
N LEU A 141 0.26 1.18 8.69
CA LEU A 141 1.05 1.08 7.46
C LEU A 141 2.45 1.69 7.64
N ARG A 142 2.58 2.81 8.38
CA ARG A 142 3.87 3.40 8.73
C ARG A 142 4.73 2.46 9.57
N GLU A 143 4.13 1.77 10.55
CA GLU A 143 4.82 0.76 11.35
C GLU A 143 5.34 -0.38 10.46
N LEU A 144 4.54 -0.86 9.51
CA LEU A 144 4.92 -1.94 8.60
C LEU A 144 6.06 -1.52 7.66
N ILE A 145 6.00 -0.29 7.10
CA ILE A 145 7.08 0.27 6.27
C ILE A 145 8.37 0.41 7.11
N ALA A 146 8.27 0.94 8.31
CA ALA A 146 9.43 1.14 9.20
C ALA A 146 10.02 -0.19 9.74
N ALA A 147 9.23 -1.26 9.76
CA ALA A 147 9.69 -2.58 10.18
C ALA A 147 10.52 -3.31 9.11
N VAL A 148 10.55 -2.81 7.87
CA VAL A 148 11.39 -3.37 6.81
C VAL A 148 12.85 -3.00 7.11
N PRO A 149 13.74 -3.98 7.35
CA PRO A 149 15.13 -3.67 7.63
C PRO A 149 15.79 -3.02 6.40
N ASP A 150 16.41 -1.88 6.59
CA ASP A 150 17.24 -1.26 5.55
C ASP A 150 18.36 -2.21 5.13
N VAL A 151 18.63 -2.33 3.84
CA VAL A 151 19.73 -3.14 3.30
C VAL A 151 21.07 -2.70 3.91
N THR A 152 21.25 -1.41 4.15
CA THR A 152 22.44 -0.85 4.80
C THR A 152 22.61 -1.40 6.22
N GLU A 153 21.53 -1.46 6.99
CA GLU A 153 21.54 -2.00 8.35
C GLU A 153 21.78 -3.52 8.34
N GLN A 154 21.19 -4.25 7.39
CA GLN A 154 21.44 -5.68 7.21
C GLN A 154 22.90 -5.96 6.84
N LEU A 155 23.50 -5.15 5.95
CA LEU A 155 24.92 -5.24 5.60
C LEU A 155 25.83 -4.94 6.79
N ARG A 156 25.47 -3.94 7.61
CA ARG A 156 26.20 -3.62 8.84
C ARG A 156 26.17 -4.80 9.82
N THR A 157 24.99 -5.35 10.08
CA THR A 157 24.81 -6.52 10.95
C THR A 157 25.58 -7.73 10.44
N LEU A 158 25.58 -7.99 9.12
CA LEU A 158 26.41 -9.05 8.53
C LEU A 158 27.89 -8.81 8.74
N GLY A 159 28.36 -7.57 8.64
CA GLY A 159 29.75 -7.20 8.95
C GLY A 159 30.11 -7.51 10.40
N GLU A 160 29.26 -7.11 11.34
CA GLU A 160 29.44 -7.38 12.77
C GLU A 160 29.49 -8.90 13.07
N LEU A 161 28.60 -9.69 12.45
CA LEU A 161 28.58 -11.14 12.61
C LEU A 161 29.86 -11.82 12.05
N ARG A 162 30.39 -11.32 10.92
CA ARG A 162 31.68 -11.78 10.39
C ARG A 162 32.81 -11.43 11.33
N ASP A 163 32.90 -10.19 11.81
CA ASP A 163 33.97 -9.74 12.70
C ASP A 163 33.94 -10.46 14.07
N ALA A 164 32.72 -10.81 14.53
CA ALA A 164 32.52 -11.66 15.70
C ALA A 164 32.75 -13.16 15.44
N ARG A 165 33.16 -13.55 14.21
CA ARG A 165 33.43 -14.93 13.78
C ARG A 165 32.22 -15.88 13.83
N PHE A 166 31.00 -15.34 13.81
CA PHE A 166 29.77 -16.13 13.65
C PHE A 166 29.49 -16.51 12.19
N LEU A 167 30.11 -15.81 11.25
CA LEU A 167 30.05 -16.10 9.81
C LEU A 167 31.47 -16.26 9.26
N THR A 168 31.62 -17.24 8.37
CA THR A 168 32.84 -17.36 7.56
C THR A 168 32.83 -16.28 6.47
N GLU A 169 34.02 -15.97 5.92
CA GLU A 169 34.15 -15.00 4.81
C GLU A 169 33.34 -15.44 3.56
N ALA A 170 33.24 -16.74 3.29
CA ALA A 170 32.44 -17.26 2.18
C ALA A 170 30.94 -17.04 2.39
N GLU A 171 30.43 -17.30 3.60
CA GLU A 171 29.02 -17.06 3.96
C GLU A 171 28.69 -15.57 3.95
N PHE A 172 29.58 -14.72 4.46
CA PHE A 172 29.43 -13.26 4.40
C PHE A 172 29.31 -12.78 2.96
N ASN A 173 30.23 -13.17 2.08
CA ASN A 173 30.22 -12.76 0.68
C ASN A 173 28.97 -13.26 -0.07
N SER A 174 28.52 -14.49 0.21
CA SER A 174 27.29 -15.05 -0.35
C SER A 174 26.06 -14.24 0.07
N LYS A 175 25.91 -13.96 1.37
CA LYS A 175 24.79 -13.19 1.91
C LYS A 175 24.81 -11.73 1.47
N LYS A 176 25.98 -11.12 1.41
CA LYS A 176 26.18 -9.76 0.88
C LYS A 176 25.73 -9.67 -0.58
N ALA A 177 26.12 -10.62 -1.42
CA ALA A 177 25.71 -10.66 -2.83
C ALA A 177 24.19 -10.84 -2.95
N GLU A 178 23.57 -11.69 -2.13
CA GLU A 178 22.12 -11.88 -2.07
C GLU A 178 21.38 -10.58 -1.71
N LEU A 179 21.86 -9.85 -0.67
CA LEU A 179 21.26 -8.58 -0.27
C LEU A 179 21.39 -7.50 -1.34
N LEU A 180 22.55 -7.37 -1.99
CA LEU A 180 22.78 -6.39 -3.05
C LEU A 180 22.03 -6.71 -4.34
N ALA A 181 21.71 -7.98 -4.61
CA ALA A 181 20.90 -8.37 -5.76
C ALA A 181 19.40 -8.04 -5.59
N ARG A 182 18.98 -7.67 -4.37
CA ARG A 182 17.60 -7.28 -4.05
C ARG A 182 17.38 -5.76 -4.08
N THR A 183 18.43 -4.97 -4.34
CA THR A 183 18.41 -3.50 -4.48
C THR A 183 18.26 -3.12 -5.94
#